data_9f6ae2a1aeb8c418ed15642e87a26c33
#
_entry.id   9f6ae2a1aeb8c418ed15642e87a26c33
#
_cell.length_a   1.000
_cell.length_b   1.000
_cell.length_c   1.000
_cell.angle_alpha   90.00
_cell.angle_beta   90.00
_cell.angle_gamma   90.00
#
_symmetry.space_group_name_H-M   'P 1'
#
loop_
_entity.id
_entity.type
_entity.pdbx_description
1 polymer ?
#
loop_
_entity_poly.entity_id
_entity_poly.type
_entity_poly.pdbx_seq_one_letter_code
_entity_poly.pdbx_strand_id
1 'polypeptide(L)'
;DPRDLHSFPTRRSSDLFDIETGKQEIVGEFPGMTFAPRFSPDGNQIVMSYTDPEIGNSEIYILDLKTRISKRVTNNSSIDVSASFSPDGKKIVFNSDRSGRRHLYVSDNNGKNIKRISREAGSYYTPVWSPRGDMIAFTKQEGGQFYIGVMEVDGSNERMIAKSFHVEGPTWAPNGRFLMYFKEERTAEDGSGGESSLYSIDLTGFNERKVITPLGGSDPAWSPLMH
;
A
#
# COMPACT_ATOMS: atom_id res chain seq x y z
N ASP A 1 -15.71 -13.27 -40.40
CA ASP A 1 -14.26 -13.35 -40.33
C ASP A 1 -13.86 -13.77 -38.91
N PRO A 2 -13.18 -14.93 -38.70
CA PRO A 2 -12.85 -15.38 -37.35
C PRO A 2 -11.70 -14.62 -36.65
N ARG A 3 -11.38 -13.41 -37.09
CA ARG A 3 -10.26 -12.61 -36.61
C ARG A 3 -10.64 -11.47 -35.64
N ASP A 4 -11.92 -11.33 -35.28
CA ASP A 4 -12.41 -10.27 -34.39
C ASP A 4 -12.52 -10.67 -32.89
N LEU A 5 -11.79 -11.71 -32.47
CA LEU A 5 -11.89 -12.25 -31.12
C LEU A 5 -10.84 -11.69 -30.14
N HIS A 6 -10.28 -10.51 -30.33
CA HIS A 6 -9.28 -9.95 -29.39
C HIS A 6 -9.41 -8.45 -29.12
N SER A 7 -10.61 -7.92 -29.06
CA SER A 7 -10.79 -6.68 -28.31
C SER A 7 -10.97 -7.04 -26.83
N PHE A 8 -9.85 -7.21 -26.10
CA PHE A 8 -9.91 -7.13 -24.65
C PHE A 8 -10.55 -5.78 -24.29
N PRO A 9 -11.51 -5.73 -23.36
CA PRO A 9 -12.04 -4.46 -22.91
C PRO A 9 -10.88 -3.61 -22.39
N THR A 10 -10.57 -2.52 -23.07
CA THR A 10 -9.51 -1.58 -22.73
C THR A 10 -9.82 -0.77 -21.46
N ARG A 11 -10.96 -1.01 -20.83
CA ARG A 11 -11.37 -0.40 -19.56
C ARG A 11 -11.16 -1.38 -18.43
N ARG A 12 -10.30 -1.01 -17.49
CA ARG A 12 -10.15 -1.73 -16.21
C ARG A 12 -11.15 -1.13 -15.23
N SER A 13 -12.03 -1.96 -14.69
CA SER A 13 -12.94 -1.60 -13.61
C SER A 13 -12.25 -1.79 -12.26
N SER A 14 -12.60 -0.95 -11.28
CA SER A 14 -12.32 -1.22 -9.87
C SER A 14 -13.58 -1.77 -9.24
N ASP A 15 -13.47 -2.93 -8.60
CA ASP A 15 -14.60 -3.67 -8.05
C ASP A 15 -14.50 -3.72 -6.52
N LEU A 16 -15.65 -3.63 -5.86
CA LEU A 16 -15.83 -3.99 -4.46
C LEU A 16 -16.45 -5.38 -4.38
N PHE A 17 -15.91 -6.19 -3.49
CA PHE A 17 -16.43 -7.50 -3.18
C PHE A 17 -16.93 -7.51 -1.73
N ASP A 18 -18.22 -7.78 -1.54
CA ASP A 18 -18.82 -7.95 -0.23
C ASP A 18 -18.56 -9.39 0.24
N ILE A 19 -17.75 -9.54 1.28
CA ILE A 19 -17.29 -10.84 1.77
C ILE A 19 -18.41 -11.66 2.47
N GLU A 20 -19.47 -11.00 2.95
CA GLU A 20 -20.60 -11.68 3.61
C GLU A 20 -21.61 -12.19 2.59
N THR A 21 -21.92 -11.37 1.60
CA THR A 21 -22.95 -11.69 0.60
C THR A 21 -22.41 -12.30 -0.69
N GLY A 22 -21.09 -12.19 -0.92
CA GLY A 22 -20.45 -12.57 -2.19
C GLY A 22 -20.77 -11.63 -3.36
N LYS A 23 -21.44 -10.51 -3.11
CA LYS A 23 -21.82 -9.55 -4.15
C LYS A 23 -20.62 -8.76 -4.62
N GLN A 24 -20.45 -8.65 -5.94
CA GLN A 24 -19.47 -7.80 -6.58
C GLN A 24 -20.16 -6.55 -7.17
N GLU A 25 -19.52 -5.39 -7.00
CA GLU A 25 -20.02 -4.12 -7.50
C GLU A 25 -18.88 -3.32 -8.15
N ILE A 26 -19.07 -2.86 -9.38
CA ILE A 26 -18.14 -1.97 -10.07
C ILE A 26 -18.27 -0.56 -9.47
N VAL A 27 -17.17 -0.02 -8.92
CA VAL A 27 -17.17 1.28 -8.26
C VAL A 27 -16.53 2.40 -9.09
N GLY A 28 -15.85 2.06 -10.18
CA GLY A 28 -15.28 3.04 -11.10
C GLY A 28 -14.76 2.39 -12.38
N GLU A 29 -14.89 3.13 -13.48
CA GLU A 29 -14.26 2.79 -14.76
C GLU A 29 -13.07 3.72 -14.98
N PHE A 30 -11.88 3.13 -15.07
CA PHE A 30 -10.64 3.86 -15.27
C PHE A 30 -9.99 3.40 -16.58
N PRO A 31 -9.69 4.31 -17.53
CA PRO A 31 -9.04 3.94 -18.79
C PRO A 31 -7.59 3.45 -18.58
N GLY A 32 -6.96 3.83 -17.46
CA GLY A 32 -5.62 3.42 -17.07
C GLY A 32 -5.59 2.34 -16.00
N MET A 33 -4.43 2.18 -15.38
CA MET A 33 -4.22 1.16 -14.34
C MET A 33 -4.43 1.76 -12.94
N THR A 34 -5.30 1.13 -12.16
CA THR A 34 -5.48 1.41 -10.73
C THR A 34 -4.81 0.31 -9.91
N PHE A 35 -4.17 0.68 -8.79
CA PHE A 35 -3.53 -0.28 -7.88
C PHE A 35 -3.38 0.28 -6.47
N ALA A 36 -3.03 -0.59 -5.51
CA ALA A 36 -2.86 -0.28 -4.11
C ALA A 36 -4.04 0.47 -3.48
N PRO A 37 -5.30 0.01 -3.65
CA PRO A 37 -6.46 0.66 -3.06
C PRO A 37 -6.48 0.46 -1.54
N ARG A 38 -6.91 1.50 -0.80
CA ARG A 38 -7.16 1.44 0.63
C ARG A 38 -8.38 2.27 1.00
N PHE A 39 -9.23 1.70 1.85
CA PHE A 39 -10.40 2.41 2.39
C PHE A 39 -9.99 3.56 3.31
N SER A 40 -10.81 4.61 3.30
CA SER A 40 -10.81 5.61 4.37
C SER A 40 -11.30 5.01 5.69
N PRO A 41 -10.95 5.59 6.85
CA PRO A 41 -11.37 5.06 8.16
C PRO A 41 -12.88 4.94 8.35
N ASP A 42 -13.66 5.79 7.68
CA ASP A 42 -15.12 5.79 7.71
C ASP A 42 -15.76 4.88 6.64
N GLY A 43 -14.93 4.22 5.80
CA GLY A 43 -15.38 3.32 4.74
C GLY A 43 -16.04 4.00 3.53
N ASN A 44 -16.12 5.34 3.49
CA ASN A 44 -16.84 6.07 2.44
C ASN A 44 -16.00 6.41 1.21
N GLN A 45 -14.66 6.30 1.32
CA GLN A 45 -13.73 6.64 0.26
C GLN A 45 -12.67 5.56 0.07
N ILE A 46 -12.07 5.52 -1.11
CA ILE A 46 -10.88 4.72 -1.41
C ILE A 46 -9.80 5.68 -1.91
N VAL A 47 -8.60 5.62 -1.28
CA VAL A 47 -7.39 6.18 -1.86
C VAL A 47 -6.71 5.11 -2.70
N MET A 48 -6.22 5.47 -3.88
CA MET A 48 -5.58 4.55 -4.82
C MET A 48 -4.52 5.26 -5.65
N SER A 49 -3.63 4.47 -6.23
CA SER A 49 -2.73 4.91 -7.28
C SER A 49 -3.41 4.73 -8.64
N TYR A 50 -3.28 5.71 -9.51
CA TYR A 50 -3.79 5.64 -10.88
C TYR A 50 -2.72 6.09 -11.86
N THR A 51 -2.44 5.24 -12.85
CA THR A 51 -1.56 5.57 -13.97
C THR A 51 -2.41 5.93 -15.18
N ASP A 52 -2.34 7.19 -15.57
CA ASP A 52 -3.00 7.69 -16.76
C ASP A 52 -2.28 7.16 -18.02
N PRO A 53 -3.00 6.49 -18.94
CA PRO A 53 -2.39 5.89 -20.13
C PRO A 53 -1.85 6.91 -21.13
N GLU A 54 -2.35 8.14 -21.13
CA GLU A 54 -1.89 9.21 -22.02
C GLU A 54 -0.64 9.90 -21.48
N ILE A 55 -0.57 10.08 -20.15
CA ILE A 55 0.54 10.77 -19.48
C ILE A 55 1.63 9.80 -19.10
N GLY A 56 1.28 8.52 -18.83
CA GLY A 56 2.22 7.47 -18.41
C GLY A 56 2.76 7.67 -16.98
N ASN A 57 2.18 8.59 -16.19
CA ASN A 57 2.59 8.89 -14.83
C ASN A 57 1.56 8.39 -13.83
N SER A 58 2.05 7.97 -12.65
CA SER A 58 1.20 7.48 -11.55
C SER A 58 1.02 8.55 -10.49
N GLU A 59 -0.23 8.79 -10.11
CA GLU A 59 -0.62 9.78 -9.13
C GLU A 59 -1.63 9.21 -8.14
N ILE A 60 -1.79 9.89 -7.01
CA ILE A 60 -2.77 9.53 -5.99
C ILE A 60 -4.13 10.11 -6.32
N TYR A 61 -5.15 9.26 -6.26
CA TYR A 61 -6.56 9.62 -6.41
C TYR A 61 -7.36 9.16 -5.21
N ILE A 62 -8.43 9.89 -4.90
CA ILE A 62 -9.44 9.48 -3.92
C ILE A 62 -10.77 9.36 -4.66
N LEU A 63 -11.40 8.18 -4.55
CA LEU A 63 -12.72 7.86 -5.07
C LEU A 63 -13.73 7.92 -3.92
N ASP A 64 -14.76 8.72 -4.07
CA ASP A 64 -15.92 8.71 -3.17
C ASP A 64 -16.89 7.61 -3.60
N LEU A 65 -17.18 6.66 -2.70
CA LEU A 65 -17.96 5.47 -3.00
C LEU A 65 -19.45 5.76 -3.18
N LYS A 66 -19.96 6.83 -2.59
CA LYS A 66 -21.37 7.23 -2.71
C LYS A 66 -21.64 7.95 -4.04
N THR A 67 -20.79 8.90 -4.37
CA THR A 67 -20.97 9.74 -5.58
C THR A 67 -20.32 9.14 -6.81
N ARG A 68 -19.42 8.17 -6.66
CA ARG A 68 -18.58 7.57 -7.72
C ARG A 68 -17.67 8.59 -8.42
N ILE A 69 -17.38 9.69 -7.76
CA ILE A 69 -16.48 10.73 -8.29
C ILE A 69 -15.08 10.50 -7.77
N SER A 70 -14.12 10.39 -8.68
CA SER A 70 -12.69 10.34 -8.36
C SER A 70 -12.08 11.75 -8.41
N LYS A 71 -11.20 12.05 -7.45
CA LYS A 71 -10.46 13.30 -7.37
C LYS A 71 -8.97 13.01 -7.34
N ARG A 72 -8.21 13.63 -8.24
CA ARG A 72 -6.75 13.63 -8.23
C ARG A 72 -6.25 14.42 -7.02
N VAL A 73 -5.36 13.82 -6.24
CA VAL A 73 -4.79 14.41 -5.01
C VAL A 73 -3.39 14.96 -5.29
N THR A 74 -2.55 14.21 -6.01
CA THR A 74 -1.22 14.67 -6.41
C THR A 74 -1.18 15.02 -7.89
N ASN A 75 -0.33 15.98 -8.27
CA ASN A 75 -0.19 16.43 -9.65
C ASN A 75 1.24 16.96 -9.87
N ASN A 76 2.12 16.08 -10.33
CA ASN A 76 3.50 16.44 -10.66
C ASN A 76 4.09 15.43 -11.66
N SER A 77 5.35 15.60 -12.06
CA SER A 77 6.04 14.71 -13.00
C SER A 77 6.64 13.46 -12.34
N SER A 78 6.54 13.34 -11.03
CA SER A 78 7.08 12.21 -10.27
C SER A 78 6.02 11.13 -10.09
N ILE A 79 6.47 9.92 -9.79
CA ILE A 79 5.60 8.78 -9.50
C ILE A 79 5.16 8.86 -8.03
N ASP A 80 3.87 9.09 -7.81
CA ASP A 80 3.24 9.12 -6.48
C ASP A 80 2.30 7.92 -6.34
N VAL A 81 2.60 7.02 -5.39
CA VAL A 81 1.88 5.74 -5.29
C VAL A 81 1.73 5.23 -3.85
N SER A 82 0.89 4.20 -3.67
CA SER A 82 0.73 3.41 -2.44
C SER A 82 0.32 4.26 -1.23
N ALA A 83 -0.72 5.07 -1.38
CA ALA A 83 -1.20 5.93 -0.30
C ALA A 83 -2.01 5.18 0.76
N SER A 84 -1.95 5.70 1.99
CA SER A 84 -2.77 5.27 3.14
C SER A 84 -3.29 6.48 3.90
N PHE A 85 -4.56 6.45 4.31
CA PHE A 85 -5.16 7.50 5.15
C PHE A 85 -4.62 7.47 6.58
N SER A 86 -4.55 8.66 7.21
CA SER A 86 -4.50 8.78 8.67
C SER A 86 -5.83 8.31 9.30
N PRO A 87 -5.84 7.87 10.58
CA PRO A 87 -7.06 7.37 11.22
C PRO A 87 -8.20 8.38 11.33
N ASP A 88 -7.90 9.67 11.27
CA ASP A 88 -8.90 10.76 11.24
C ASP A 88 -9.34 11.14 9.82
N GLY A 89 -8.80 10.46 8.78
CA GLY A 89 -9.11 10.69 7.38
C GLY A 89 -8.61 12.01 6.80
N LYS A 90 -7.94 12.87 7.57
CA LYS A 90 -7.55 14.23 7.13
C LYS A 90 -6.25 14.28 6.36
N LYS A 91 -5.39 13.29 6.53
CA LYS A 91 -4.08 13.21 5.88
C LYS A 91 -3.93 11.89 5.14
N ILE A 92 -2.93 11.86 4.26
CA ILE A 92 -2.44 10.65 3.61
C ILE A 92 -0.91 10.59 3.75
N VAL A 93 -0.39 9.36 3.84
CA VAL A 93 1.02 9.06 3.62
C VAL A 93 1.15 8.31 2.30
N PHE A 94 2.19 8.59 1.53
CA PHE A 94 2.45 7.94 0.23
C PHE A 94 3.94 7.92 -0.07
N ASN A 95 4.37 7.13 -1.03
CA ASN A 95 5.73 7.19 -1.52
C ASN A 95 5.82 7.93 -2.86
N SER A 96 6.92 8.66 -3.04
CA SER A 96 7.19 9.49 -4.22
C SER A 96 8.68 9.52 -4.53
N ASP A 97 9.01 9.59 -5.80
CA ASP A 97 10.39 9.76 -6.28
C ASP A 97 10.77 11.22 -6.60
N ARG A 98 9.93 12.20 -6.21
CA ARG A 98 10.12 13.65 -6.47
C ARG A 98 11.44 14.24 -5.98
N SER A 99 12.15 13.56 -5.10
CA SER A 99 13.49 13.95 -4.63
C SER A 99 14.62 13.05 -5.16
N GLY A 100 14.38 12.37 -6.29
CA GLY A 100 15.35 11.54 -7.02
C GLY A 100 15.40 10.08 -6.59
N ARG A 101 14.87 9.75 -5.40
CA ARG A 101 14.65 8.38 -4.91
C ARG A 101 13.25 8.28 -4.29
N ARG A 102 12.77 7.06 -4.11
CA ARG A 102 11.47 6.82 -3.46
C ARG A 102 11.58 7.09 -1.96
N HIS A 103 10.87 8.10 -1.52
CA HIS A 103 10.76 8.53 -0.14
C HIS A 103 9.30 8.60 0.30
N LEU A 104 9.07 8.64 1.62
CA LEU A 104 7.74 8.80 2.19
C LEU A 104 7.41 10.27 2.38
N TYR A 105 6.20 10.61 2.00
CA TYR A 105 5.62 11.94 2.12
C TYR A 105 4.28 11.88 2.82
N VAL A 106 3.99 12.90 3.61
CA VAL A 106 2.67 13.13 4.21
C VAL A 106 2.09 14.41 3.61
N SER A 107 0.80 14.39 3.33
CA SER A 107 0.04 15.58 2.92
C SER A 107 -1.34 15.59 3.56
N ASP A 108 -2.05 16.71 3.42
CA ASP A 108 -3.49 16.71 3.63
C ASP A 108 -4.14 15.83 2.56
N ASN A 109 -5.33 15.29 2.83
CA ASN A 109 -6.06 14.41 1.88
C ASN A 109 -6.52 15.14 0.59
N ASN A 110 -6.36 16.47 0.53
CA ASN A 110 -6.59 17.27 -0.66
C ASN A 110 -5.32 17.59 -1.45
N GLY A 111 -4.16 17.00 -1.09
CA GLY A 111 -2.87 17.18 -1.74
C GLY A 111 -2.11 18.44 -1.35
N LYS A 112 -2.56 19.19 -0.34
CA LYS A 112 -1.82 20.35 0.20
C LYS A 112 -0.82 19.93 1.28
N ASN A 113 0.10 20.85 1.61
CA ASN A 113 1.06 20.71 2.70
C ASN A 113 1.92 19.45 2.62
N ILE A 114 2.38 19.09 1.41
CA ILE A 114 3.23 17.91 1.17
C ILE A 114 4.57 18.10 1.87
N LYS A 115 4.94 17.13 2.73
CA LYS A 115 6.18 17.13 3.47
C LYS A 115 6.82 15.75 3.42
N ARG A 116 8.12 15.69 3.07
CA ARG A 116 8.92 14.47 3.18
C ARG A 116 9.15 14.13 4.65
N ILE A 117 8.96 12.86 5.02
CA ILE A 117 9.18 12.36 6.38
C ILE A 117 10.36 11.38 6.47
N SER A 118 10.60 10.51 5.48
CA SER A 118 11.77 9.62 5.49
C SER A 118 13.06 10.40 5.24
N ARG A 119 14.09 10.20 6.08
CA ARG A 119 15.32 10.98 6.07
C ARG A 119 16.55 10.15 5.75
N GLU A 120 16.52 8.86 6.12
CA GLU A 120 17.64 7.95 5.97
C GLU A 120 17.87 7.52 4.51
N ALA A 121 18.99 6.87 4.27
CA ALA A 121 19.33 6.29 2.97
C ALA A 121 18.37 5.14 2.60
N GLY A 122 18.41 4.71 1.33
CA GLY A 122 17.55 3.66 0.81
C GLY A 122 16.33 4.19 0.07
N SER A 123 15.49 3.25 -0.37
CA SER A 123 14.21 3.53 -1.03
C SER A 123 13.06 2.99 -0.18
N TYR A 124 11.99 3.76 -0.11
CA TYR A 124 10.84 3.48 0.76
C TYR A 124 9.61 3.20 -0.08
N TYR A 125 8.81 2.23 0.36
CA TYR A 125 7.64 1.71 -0.37
C TYR A 125 6.49 1.39 0.58
N THR A 126 5.29 1.26 0.03
CA THR A 126 4.09 0.74 0.69
C THR A 126 3.84 1.26 2.10
N PRO A 127 3.84 2.58 2.35
CA PRO A 127 3.60 3.11 3.68
C PRO A 127 2.16 2.88 4.12
N VAL A 128 1.97 2.53 5.41
CA VAL A 128 0.67 2.35 6.02
C VAL A 128 0.60 3.06 7.36
N TRP A 129 -0.39 3.92 7.51
CA TRP A 129 -0.63 4.63 8.77
C TRP A 129 -1.16 3.69 9.85
N SER A 130 -0.61 3.77 11.05
CA SER A 130 -1.10 3.05 12.24
C SER A 130 -2.53 3.47 12.56
N PRO A 131 -3.44 2.54 12.93
CA PRO A 131 -4.79 2.89 13.39
C PRO A 131 -4.81 3.73 14.66
N ARG A 132 -3.70 3.80 15.39
CA ARG A 132 -3.51 4.67 16.56
C ARG A 132 -3.12 6.10 16.19
N GLY A 133 -2.69 6.33 14.92
CA GLY A 133 -2.30 7.65 14.42
C GLY A 133 -0.88 8.09 14.78
N ASP A 134 -0.12 7.28 15.51
CA ASP A 134 1.18 7.60 16.07
C ASP A 134 2.37 7.19 15.18
N MET A 135 2.20 6.19 14.33
CA MET A 135 3.28 5.59 13.55
C MET A 135 2.91 5.36 12.08
N ILE A 136 3.92 5.17 11.27
CA ILE A 136 3.85 4.72 9.88
C ILE A 136 4.72 3.47 9.75
N ALA A 137 4.13 2.36 9.26
CA ALA A 137 4.88 1.19 8.83
C ALA A 137 5.20 1.31 7.34
N PHE A 138 6.31 0.75 6.91
CA PHE A 138 6.78 0.83 5.53
C PHE A 138 7.68 -0.33 5.17
N THR A 139 7.84 -0.55 3.86
CA THR A 139 8.93 -1.35 3.29
C THR A 139 10.10 -0.44 2.97
N LYS A 140 11.33 -0.87 3.30
CA LYS A 140 12.57 -0.18 2.92
C LYS A 140 13.48 -1.13 2.16
N GLN A 141 14.10 -0.64 1.11
CA GLN A 141 15.16 -1.33 0.38
C GLN A 141 16.47 -0.55 0.54
N GLU A 142 17.49 -1.22 1.06
CA GLU A 142 18.81 -0.65 1.25
C GLU A 142 19.88 -1.74 1.18
N GLY A 143 20.99 -1.50 0.48
CA GLY A 143 22.11 -2.44 0.37
C GLY A 143 21.73 -3.80 -0.21
N GLY A 144 20.74 -3.87 -1.10
CA GLY A 144 20.26 -5.13 -1.71
C GLY A 144 19.40 -5.98 -0.78
N GLN A 145 18.97 -5.46 0.35
CA GLN A 145 18.10 -6.12 1.34
C GLN A 145 16.79 -5.37 1.47
N PHE A 146 15.75 -6.10 1.84
CA PHE A 146 14.43 -5.53 2.15
C PHE A 146 14.14 -5.62 3.66
N TYR A 147 13.46 -4.62 4.16
CA TYR A 147 13.11 -4.47 5.57
C TYR A 147 11.65 -4.04 5.71
N ILE A 148 11.00 -4.50 6.77
CA ILE A 148 9.82 -3.84 7.32
C ILE A 148 10.30 -2.91 8.42
N GLY A 149 9.95 -1.64 8.32
CA GLY A 149 10.28 -0.61 9.28
C GLY A 149 9.05 0.10 9.82
N VAL A 150 9.25 0.80 10.92
CA VAL A 150 8.29 1.74 11.50
C VAL A 150 8.99 3.04 11.86
N MET A 151 8.27 4.15 11.77
CA MET A 151 8.71 5.47 12.22
C MET A 151 7.55 6.25 12.81
N GLU A 152 7.82 7.29 13.57
CA GLU A 152 6.79 8.25 13.97
C GLU A 152 6.29 9.06 12.78
N VAL A 153 5.11 9.66 12.89
CA VAL A 153 4.46 10.37 11.77
C VAL A 153 5.23 11.60 11.28
N ASP A 154 6.15 12.13 12.07
CA ASP A 154 7.06 13.22 11.70
C ASP A 154 8.36 12.72 11.05
N GLY A 155 8.55 11.41 10.96
CA GLY A 155 9.73 10.73 10.43
C GLY A 155 10.85 10.47 11.43
N SER A 156 10.64 10.77 12.72
CA SER A 156 11.59 10.44 13.78
C SER A 156 11.49 8.97 14.20
N ASN A 157 12.47 8.50 14.97
CA ASN A 157 12.51 7.17 15.57
C ASN A 157 12.32 6.02 14.55
N GLU A 158 12.89 6.20 13.34
CA GLU A 158 12.91 5.14 12.34
C GLU A 158 13.67 3.91 12.86
N ARG A 159 13.04 2.73 12.75
CA ARG A 159 13.68 1.45 13.11
C ARG A 159 13.16 0.32 12.24
N MET A 160 14.05 -0.61 11.91
CA MET A 160 13.71 -1.83 11.18
C MET A 160 13.32 -2.92 12.18
N ILE A 161 12.21 -3.61 11.91
CA ILE A 161 11.66 -4.66 12.79
C ILE A 161 11.70 -6.04 12.14
N ALA A 162 11.76 -6.13 10.81
CA ALA A 162 11.96 -7.39 10.09
C ALA A 162 12.89 -7.18 8.89
N LYS A 163 13.54 -8.27 8.46
CA LYS A 163 14.48 -8.30 7.33
C LYS A 163 14.37 -9.63 6.60
N SER A 164 14.41 -9.57 5.25
CA SER A 164 14.52 -10.76 4.41
C SER A 164 15.14 -10.44 3.05
N PHE A 165 15.32 -11.47 2.22
CA PHE A 165 15.64 -11.33 0.81
C PHE A 165 14.60 -10.48 0.10
N HIS A 166 13.31 -10.79 0.31
CA HIS A 166 12.19 -9.99 -0.12
C HIS A 166 11.13 -9.99 0.99
N VAL A 167 10.78 -8.83 1.48
CA VAL A 167 9.73 -8.61 2.47
C VAL A 167 9.03 -7.30 2.13
N GLU A 168 7.69 -7.33 2.07
CA GLU A 168 6.92 -6.16 1.63
C GLU A 168 5.48 -6.18 2.15
N GLY A 169 4.76 -5.07 1.93
CA GLY A 169 3.34 -4.93 2.12
C GLY A 169 2.88 -5.00 3.58
N PRO A 170 3.47 -4.18 4.49
CA PRO A 170 3.02 -4.18 5.87
C PRO A 170 1.58 -3.70 5.99
N THR A 171 0.82 -4.34 6.88
CA THR A 171 -0.51 -3.92 7.29
C THR A 171 -0.65 -4.01 8.79
N TRP A 172 -1.35 -3.04 9.40
CA TRP A 172 -1.54 -2.98 10.85
C TRP A 172 -2.71 -3.84 11.30
N ALA A 173 -2.52 -4.59 12.38
CA ALA A 173 -3.65 -5.09 13.14
C ALA A 173 -4.47 -3.91 13.71
N PRO A 174 -5.81 -4.04 13.85
CA PRO A 174 -6.68 -2.96 14.30
C PRO A 174 -6.30 -2.36 15.65
N ASN A 175 -5.64 -3.12 16.53
CA ASN A 175 -5.16 -2.67 17.82
C ASN A 175 -3.85 -1.85 17.77
N GLY A 176 -3.21 -1.74 16.58
CA GLY A 176 -1.95 -1.02 16.37
C GLY A 176 -0.74 -1.60 17.07
N ARG A 177 -0.76 -2.89 17.46
CA ARG A 177 0.34 -3.56 18.17
C ARG A 177 1.11 -4.54 17.32
N PHE A 178 0.51 -5.04 16.25
CA PHE A 178 1.09 -6.03 15.36
C PHE A 178 1.05 -5.53 13.93
N LEU A 179 2.04 -5.97 13.16
CA LEU A 179 2.06 -5.88 11.70
C LEU A 179 1.94 -7.28 11.10
N MET A 180 1.31 -7.36 9.95
CA MET A 180 1.37 -8.50 9.05
C MET A 180 2.01 -8.05 7.74
N TYR A 181 2.79 -8.91 7.11
CA TYR A 181 3.48 -8.66 5.84
C TYR A 181 3.76 -9.98 5.15
N PHE A 182 4.07 -9.97 3.88
CA PHE A 182 4.59 -11.16 3.22
C PHE A 182 6.11 -11.18 3.24
N LYS A 183 6.66 -12.38 3.23
CA LYS A 183 8.09 -12.63 3.23
C LYS A 183 8.38 -13.78 2.27
N GLU A 184 9.39 -13.57 1.44
CA GLU A 184 9.92 -14.54 0.51
C GLU A 184 11.36 -14.83 0.90
N GLU A 185 11.68 -16.11 1.10
CA GLU A 185 13.03 -16.56 1.41
C GLU A 185 13.67 -17.18 0.17
N ARG A 186 14.98 -17.05 0.04
CA ARG A 186 15.70 -17.74 -1.03
C ARG A 186 15.65 -19.24 -0.79
N THR A 187 15.17 -20.01 -1.79
CA THR A 187 15.08 -21.46 -1.71
C THR A 187 16.12 -22.19 -2.53
N ALA A 188 16.71 -21.53 -3.54
CA ALA A 188 17.68 -22.15 -4.44
C ALA A 188 19.03 -21.42 -4.38
N GLU A 189 20.12 -22.15 -4.63
CA GLU A 189 21.48 -21.60 -4.75
C GLU A 189 21.61 -20.57 -5.87
N ASP A 190 20.79 -20.69 -6.93
CA ASP A 190 20.72 -19.76 -8.05
C ASP A 190 19.97 -18.45 -7.71
N GLY A 191 19.39 -18.33 -6.50
CA GLY A 191 18.65 -17.17 -6.03
C GLY A 191 17.24 -17.03 -6.59
N SER A 192 16.70 -18.08 -7.26
CA SER A 192 15.29 -18.11 -7.62
C SER A 192 14.42 -18.07 -6.36
N GLY A 193 13.30 -17.32 -6.43
CA GLY A 193 12.45 -17.03 -5.30
C GLY A 193 11.86 -18.24 -4.62
N GLY A 194 11.70 -18.13 -3.31
CA GLY A 194 10.98 -19.09 -2.50
C GLY A 194 9.49 -18.91 -2.53
N GLU A 195 8.80 -19.77 -1.80
CA GLU A 195 7.36 -19.60 -1.59
C GLU A 195 7.09 -18.37 -0.75
N SER A 196 6.20 -17.51 -1.22
CA SER A 196 5.74 -16.32 -0.50
C SER A 196 4.83 -16.74 0.65
N SER A 197 5.12 -16.29 1.86
CA SER A 197 4.37 -16.63 3.07
C SER A 197 4.04 -15.38 3.88
N LEU A 198 2.92 -15.42 4.61
CA LEU A 198 2.52 -14.34 5.50
C LEU A 198 3.19 -14.49 6.87
N TYR A 199 3.61 -13.38 7.44
CA TYR A 199 4.20 -13.29 8.77
C TYR A 199 3.53 -12.18 9.58
N SER A 200 3.39 -12.41 10.86
CA SER A 200 3.00 -11.38 11.84
C SER A 200 4.16 -11.10 12.80
N ILE A 201 4.31 -9.84 13.20
CA ILE A 201 5.33 -9.41 14.14
C ILE A 201 4.77 -8.31 15.05
N ASP A 202 5.21 -8.27 16.30
CA ASP A 202 4.92 -7.15 17.18
C ASP A 202 5.92 -5.99 16.97
N LEU A 203 5.62 -4.85 17.56
CA LEU A 203 6.46 -3.66 17.43
C LEU A 203 7.83 -3.77 18.09
N THR A 204 8.08 -4.81 18.91
CA THR A 204 9.41 -5.06 19.47
C THR A 204 10.36 -5.69 18.46
N GLY A 205 9.82 -6.34 17.42
CA GLY A 205 10.61 -7.06 16.40
C GLY A 205 11.06 -8.47 16.85
N PHE A 206 10.67 -8.95 18.03
CA PHE A 206 11.13 -10.24 18.55
C PHE A 206 10.15 -11.40 18.38
N ASN A 207 8.86 -11.12 18.17
CA ASN A 207 7.81 -12.13 18.10
C ASN A 207 7.33 -12.36 16.66
N GLU A 208 8.25 -12.54 15.72
CA GLU A 208 7.89 -12.90 14.34
C GLU A 208 7.30 -14.32 14.30
N ARG A 209 6.15 -14.47 13.64
CA ARG A 209 5.46 -15.76 13.49
C ARG A 209 4.94 -15.91 12.08
N LYS A 210 5.16 -17.08 11.48
CA LYS A 210 4.51 -17.43 10.21
C LYS A 210 3.01 -17.63 10.43
N VAL A 211 2.21 -17.02 9.58
CA VAL A 211 0.76 -17.22 9.52
C VAL A 211 0.49 -18.41 8.61
N ILE A 212 -0.19 -19.43 9.13
CA ILE A 212 -0.49 -20.63 8.36
C ILE A 212 -1.62 -20.32 7.38
N THR A 213 -1.32 -20.46 6.10
CA THR A 213 -2.28 -20.32 4.99
C THR A 213 -2.27 -21.61 4.18
N PRO A 214 -3.40 -22.03 3.56
CA PRO A 214 -3.45 -23.26 2.75
C PRO A 214 -2.53 -23.24 1.52
N LEU A 215 -2.25 -22.02 1.01
CA LEU A 215 -1.35 -21.73 -0.11
C LEU A 215 -0.42 -20.60 0.29
N GLY A 216 0.58 -20.31 -0.54
CA GLY A 216 1.39 -19.10 -0.40
C GLY A 216 0.50 -17.84 -0.33
N GLY A 217 0.99 -16.74 0.25
CA GLY A 217 0.22 -15.51 0.40
C GLY A 217 1.08 -14.26 0.26
N SER A 218 0.48 -13.21 -0.34
CA SER A 218 1.02 -11.86 -0.43
C SER A 218 -0.06 -10.82 -0.08
N ASP A 219 0.34 -9.57 0.04
CA ASP A 219 -0.55 -8.41 0.21
C ASP A 219 -1.64 -8.58 1.29
N PRO A 220 -1.24 -8.90 2.53
CA PRO A 220 -2.20 -9.14 3.61
C PRO A 220 -2.99 -7.86 3.95
N ALA A 221 -4.23 -8.06 4.37
CA ALA A 221 -5.06 -7.00 4.93
C ALA A 221 -5.76 -7.51 6.20
N TRP A 222 -5.80 -6.67 7.23
CA TRP A 222 -6.59 -6.93 8.42
C TRP A 222 -8.01 -6.41 8.23
N SER A 223 -8.99 -7.19 8.67
CA SER A 223 -10.35 -6.67 8.82
C SER A 223 -10.43 -5.72 10.03
N PRO A 224 -11.35 -4.75 10.04
CA PRO A 224 -11.71 -4.04 11.25
C PRO A 224 -12.13 -5.01 12.36
N LEU A 225 -12.07 -4.57 13.63
CA LEU A 225 -12.68 -5.33 14.71
C LEU A 225 -14.19 -5.43 14.44
N MET A 226 -14.70 -6.64 14.30
CA MET A 226 -16.15 -6.87 14.26
C MET A 226 -16.67 -6.77 15.70
N HIS A 227 -17.65 -5.93 15.91
CA HIS A 227 -18.33 -5.74 17.21
C HIS A 227 -19.50 -6.68 17.36
#